data_2c7b1b36dee5de41b23f58e0bb3d1cb1
#
_entry.id   2c7b1b36dee5de41b23f58e0bb3d1cb1
#
_cell.length_a   1.000
_cell.length_b   1.000
_cell.length_c   1.000
_cell.angle_alpha   90.00
_cell.angle_beta   90.00
_cell.angle_gamma   90.00
#
_symmetry.space_group_name_H-M   'P 1'
#
loop_
_entity.id
_entity.type
_entity.pdbx_description
1 polymer ?
#
loop_
_entity_poly.entity_id
_entity_poly.type
_entity_poly.pdbx_seq_one_letter_code
_entity_poly.pdbx_strand_id
1 'polypeptide(L)'
;VLVGRRLPPPRALLHMATLGALGIRAGQVAQALGVERASASVATIISALIPLLVVVFAVLRLRQRIRAVHLLGLVLAIVSVALVAGGGPGPERSGLAGEALMLVSAVAVALSYVLMAEVAAAHGPAVVSAWSSLAGAVLLVPPAAWELAAAPRWPGPVGIAVILYLGVLVSAGGLWLWLRLLRTVPARVAAGAQYFQPLVAVAASSLMFGDVVGLAFAIGSALVLGGVVLTTLPARQ
;
A
#
# COMPACT_ATOMS: atom_id res chain seq x y z
N VAL A 1 -19.93 -17.59 2.25
CA VAL A 1 -20.26 -16.25 2.80
C VAL A 1 -20.76 -15.30 1.70
N LEU A 2 -20.61 -15.63 0.40
CA LEU A 2 -21.10 -14.84 -0.75
C LEU A 2 -22.49 -15.24 -1.26
N VAL A 3 -23.01 -16.37 -0.81
CA VAL A 3 -24.30 -16.91 -1.24
C VAL A 3 -25.41 -16.32 -0.38
N GLY A 4 -26.11 -15.30 -0.90
CA GLY A 4 -27.32 -14.74 -0.28
C GLY A 4 -27.36 -13.21 -0.15
N ARG A 5 -26.32 -12.48 -0.48
CA ARG A 5 -26.39 -10.99 -0.52
C ARG A 5 -26.75 -10.53 -1.94
N ARG A 6 -27.82 -9.72 -2.03
CA ARG A 6 -28.18 -9.03 -3.27
C ARG A 6 -26.99 -8.24 -3.79
N LEU A 7 -26.79 -8.22 -5.11
CA LEU A 7 -25.76 -7.40 -5.73
C LEU A 7 -25.90 -5.94 -5.25
N PRO A 8 -24.79 -5.22 -5.03
CA PRO A 8 -24.84 -3.81 -4.70
C PRO A 8 -25.59 -3.03 -5.79
N PRO A 9 -26.29 -1.94 -5.43
CA PRO A 9 -26.99 -1.13 -6.42
C PRO A 9 -26.00 -0.55 -7.44
N PRO A 10 -26.42 -0.28 -8.69
CA PRO A 10 -25.53 0.18 -9.77
C PRO A 10 -24.66 1.38 -9.41
N ARG A 11 -25.21 2.32 -8.63
CA ARG A 11 -24.45 3.48 -8.12
C ARG A 11 -23.29 3.08 -7.22
N ALA A 12 -23.49 2.08 -6.35
CA ALA A 12 -22.42 1.59 -5.48
C ALA A 12 -21.35 0.82 -6.28
N LEU A 13 -21.76 0.05 -7.30
CA LEU A 13 -20.83 -0.63 -8.21
C LEU A 13 -19.98 0.38 -8.98
N LEU A 14 -20.59 1.46 -9.51
CA LEU A 14 -19.86 2.54 -10.17
C LEU A 14 -18.87 3.21 -9.22
N HIS A 15 -19.27 3.48 -7.98
CA HIS A 15 -18.39 4.05 -6.97
C HIS A 15 -17.21 3.10 -6.66
N MET A 16 -17.45 1.80 -6.46
CA MET A 16 -16.38 0.81 -6.27
C MET A 16 -15.46 0.72 -7.49
N ALA A 17 -15.99 0.83 -8.70
CA ALA A 17 -15.20 0.84 -9.93
C ALA A 17 -14.30 2.09 -10.03
N THR A 18 -14.80 3.27 -9.69
CA THR A 18 -13.97 4.49 -9.66
C THR A 18 -12.87 4.41 -8.60
N LEU A 19 -13.14 3.80 -7.45
CA LEU A 19 -12.12 3.57 -6.42
C LEU A 19 -11.07 2.53 -6.87
N GLY A 20 -11.48 1.49 -7.58
CA GLY A 20 -10.57 0.54 -8.22
C GLY A 20 -9.71 1.20 -9.29
N ALA A 21 -10.30 2.09 -10.10
CA ALA A 21 -9.56 2.89 -11.07
C ALA A 21 -8.52 3.80 -10.39
N LEU A 22 -8.89 4.45 -9.29
CA LEU A 22 -7.99 5.34 -8.55
C LEU A 22 -6.84 4.57 -7.89
N GLY A 23 -7.15 3.56 -7.08
CA GLY A 23 -6.15 2.86 -6.27
C GLY A 23 -5.33 1.86 -7.08
N ILE A 24 -5.99 1.02 -7.88
CA ILE A 24 -5.33 -0.08 -8.58
C ILE A 24 -4.75 0.42 -9.91
N ARG A 25 -5.57 1.06 -10.77
CA ARG A 25 -5.02 1.50 -12.05
C ARG A 25 -4.12 2.72 -11.91
N ALA A 26 -4.61 3.83 -11.38
CA ALA A 26 -3.81 5.05 -11.30
C ALA A 26 -2.69 4.91 -10.26
N GLY A 27 -3.00 4.42 -9.06
CA GLY A 27 -2.03 4.29 -7.97
C GLY A 27 -0.94 3.26 -8.28
N GLN A 28 -1.29 2.02 -8.57
CA GLN A 28 -0.28 0.96 -8.77
C GLN A 28 0.48 1.08 -10.09
N VAL A 29 -0.16 1.56 -11.18
CA VAL A 29 0.56 1.82 -12.44
C VAL A 29 1.55 2.97 -12.26
N ALA A 30 1.15 4.06 -11.60
CA ALA A 30 2.08 5.16 -11.29
C ALA A 30 3.25 4.67 -10.41
N GLN A 31 3.00 3.75 -9.46
CA GLN A 31 4.05 3.13 -8.65
C GLN A 31 5.02 2.30 -9.49
N ALA A 32 4.51 1.43 -10.35
CA ALA A 32 5.34 0.59 -11.20
C ALA A 32 6.24 1.44 -12.10
N LEU A 33 5.66 2.42 -12.81
CA LEU A 33 6.41 3.34 -13.66
C LEU A 33 7.35 4.27 -12.88
N GLY A 34 6.99 4.60 -11.65
CA GLY A 34 7.80 5.42 -10.75
C GLY A 34 9.04 4.68 -10.27
N VAL A 35 8.89 3.42 -9.84
CA VAL A 35 10.00 2.56 -9.39
C VAL A 35 11.02 2.31 -10.52
N GLU A 36 10.57 2.21 -11.77
CA GLU A 36 11.49 2.07 -12.92
C GLU A 36 12.36 3.31 -13.17
N ARG A 37 11.92 4.50 -12.72
CA ARG A 37 12.52 5.80 -13.04
C ARG A 37 13.10 6.54 -11.84
N ALA A 38 12.75 6.14 -10.63
CA ALA A 38 13.30 6.64 -9.38
C ALA A 38 14.40 5.71 -8.86
N SER A 39 15.31 6.23 -8.03
CA SER A 39 16.22 5.35 -7.31
C SER A 39 15.46 4.50 -6.29
N ALA A 40 15.95 3.29 -6.00
CA ALA A 40 15.32 2.37 -5.07
C ALA A 40 15.13 3.00 -3.67
N SER A 41 16.11 3.78 -3.21
CA SER A 41 16.04 4.49 -1.93
C SER A 41 14.93 5.53 -1.90
N VAL A 42 14.85 6.38 -2.93
CA VAL A 42 13.81 7.43 -3.04
C VAL A 42 12.42 6.80 -3.18
N ALA A 43 12.28 5.78 -4.03
CA ALA A 43 11.01 5.06 -4.19
C ALA A 43 10.53 4.45 -2.86
N THR A 44 11.44 3.88 -2.06
CA THR A 44 11.14 3.32 -0.74
C THR A 44 10.69 4.40 0.24
N ILE A 45 11.38 5.53 0.30
CA ILE A 45 11.03 6.65 1.20
C ILE A 45 9.66 7.23 0.83
N ILE A 46 9.40 7.45 -0.47
CA ILE A 46 8.10 7.97 -0.91
C ILE A 46 6.98 6.97 -0.62
N SER A 47 7.21 5.67 -0.82
CA SER A 47 6.23 4.63 -0.48
C SER A 47 5.93 4.60 1.03
N ALA A 48 6.91 4.91 1.88
CA ALA A 48 6.71 5.01 3.33
C ALA A 48 5.81 6.18 3.75
N LEU A 49 5.52 7.13 2.86
CA LEU A 49 4.53 8.18 3.11
C LEU A 49 3.09 7.67 3.03
N ILE A 50 2.83 6.54 2.35
CA ILE A 50 1.47 5.99 2.19
C ILE A 50 0.75 5.84 3.53
N PRO A 51 1.31 5.19 4.56
CA PRO A 51 0.64 5.06 5.86
C PRO A 51 0.35 6.41 6.53
N LEU A 52 1.26 7.38 6.42
CA LEU A 52 1.03 8.73 6.93
C LEU A 52 -0.14 9.41 6.21
N LEU A 53 -0.17 9.34 4.89
CA LEU A 53 -1.25 9.89 4.06
C LEU A 53 -2.60 9.22 4.37
N VAL A 54 -2.62 7.89 4.62
CA VAL A 54 -3.83 7.19 5.08
C VAL A 54 -4.35 7.80 6.38
N VAL A 55 -3.48 8.10 7.34
CA VAL A 55 -3.88 8.74 8.60
C VAL A 55 -4.40 10.16 8.35
N VAL A 56 -3.71 10.95 7.52
CA VAL A 56 -4.17 12.31 7.16
C VAL A 56 -5.55 12.26 6.51
N PHE A 57 -5.75 11.42 5.51
CA PHE A 57 -7.06 11.29 4.86
C PHE A 57 -8.13 10.71 5.78
N ALA A 58 -7.79 9.80 6.70
CA ALA A 58 -8.72 9.28 7.69
C ALA A 58 -9.15 10.37 8.70
N VAL A 59 -8.25 11.27 9.10
CA VAL A 59 -8.61 12.44 9.92
C VAL A 59 -9.57 13.35 9.16
N LEU A 60 -9.26 13.66 7.91
CA LEU A 60 -10.05 14.58 7.09
C LEU A 60 -11.41 14.00 6.70
N ARG A 61 -11.47 12.73 6.32
CA ARG A 61 -12.67 12.09 5.77
C ARG A 61 -13.50 11.33 6.81
N LEU A 62 -12.82 10.52 7.63
CA LEU A 62 -13.46 9.69 8.65
C LEU A 62 -13.56 10.40 10.00
N ARG A 63 -13.09 11.66 10.08
CA ARG A 63 -13.09 12.50 11.30
C ARG A 63 -12.46 11.79 12.49
N GLN A 64 -11.43 10.96 12.25
CA GLN A 64 -10.72 10.29 13.34
C GLN A 64 -9.86 11.28 14.11
N ARG A 65 -9.86 11.13 15.43
CA ARG A 65 -9.02 11.96 16.30
C ARG A 65 -7.59 11.44 16.31
N ILE A 66 -6.63 12.35 16.15
CA ILE A 66 -5.21 12.08 16.23
C ILE A 66 -4.56 13.04 17.24
N ARG A 67 -3.53 12.59 17.96
CA ARG A 67 -2.73 13.40 18.88
C ARG A 67 -1.33 13.55 18.30
N ALA A 68 -0.60 14.57 18.76
CA ALA A 68 0.78 14.82 18.36
C ALA A 68 1.69 13.59 18.58
N VAL A 69 1.45 12.81 19.65
CA VAL A 69 2.21 11.59 19.93
C VAL A 69 2.06 10.53 18.82
N HIS A 70 0.88 10.43 18.22
CA HIS A 70 0.66 9.48 17.11
C HIS A 70 1.36 9.95 15.83
N LEU A 71 1.35 11.28 15.56
CA LEU A 71 2.12 11.85 14.46
C LEU A 71 3.62 11.64 14.65
N LEU A 72 4.11 11.85 15.87
CA LEU A 72 5.51 11.58 16.21
C LEU A 72 5.87 10.11 15.90
N GLY A 73 5.00 9.16 16.29
CA GLY A 73 5.21 7.74 15.98
C GLY A 73 5.32 7.46 14.47
N LEU A 74 4.45 8.07 13.65
CA LEU A 74 4.48 7.92 12.20
C LEU A 74 5.73 8.57 11.59
N VAL A 75 6.14 9.75 12.09
CA VAL A 75 7.37 10.43 11.64
C VAL A 75 8.60 9.60 11.97
N LEU A 76 8.69 9.05 13.20
CA LEU A 76 9.79 8.16 13.58
C LEU A 76 9.89 6.93 12.68
N ALA A 77 8.74 6.35 12.30
CA ALA A 77 8.70 5.22 11.39
C ALA A 77 9.18 5.60 9.97
N ILE A 78 8.83 6.79 9.46
CA ILE A 78 9.34 7.29 8.17
C ILE A 78 10.85 7.55 8.23
N VAL A 79 11.34 8.19 9.30
CA VAL A 79 12.77 8.43 9.51
C VAL A 79 13.54 7.11 9.54
N SER A 80 12.97 6.09 10.19
CA SER A 80 13.55 4.75 10.19
C SER A 80 13.70 4.17 8.78
N VAL A 81 12.63 4.23 7.96
CA VAL A 81 12.68 3.74 6.57
C VAL A 81 13.72 4.52 5.77
N ALA A 82 13.81 5.84 5.96
CA ALA A 82 14.81 6.68 5.28
C ALA A 82 16.24 6.31 5.69
N LEU A 83 16.50 6.01 6.96
CA LEU A 83 17.80 5.56 7.45
C LEU A 83 18.21 4.21 6.83
N VAL A 84 17.29 3.26 6.79
CA VAL A 84 17.54 1.94 6.21
C VAL A 84 17.76 2.04 4.70
N ALA A 85 16.93 2.81 4.00
CA ALA A 85 17.04 3.00 2.54
C ALA A 85 18.30 3.80 2.14
N GLY A 86 18.72 4.76 2.96
CA GLY A 86 19.92 5.59 2.73
C GLY A 86 21.25 4.87 2.98
N GLY A 87 21.25 3.71 3.64
CA GLY A 87 22.44 2.88 3.86
C GLY A 87 22.85 1.98 2.69
N GLY A 88 22.08 1.99 1.59
CA GLY A 88 22.40 1.24 0.36
C GLY A 88 23.47 1.89 -0.50
N PRO A 89 23.96 1.20 -1.56
CA PRO A 89 24.93 1.74 -2.50
C PRO A 89 24.38 3.05 -3.10
N GLY A 90 25.24 4.06 -3.14
CA GLY A 90 25.00 5.48 -3.32
C GLY A 90 23.94 5.92 -4.34
N PRO A 91 23.68 7.22 -4.48
CA PRO A 91 22.51 7.73 -5.19
C PRO A 91 22.62 7.42 -6.69
N GLU A 92 21.95 6.38 -7.12
CA GLU A 92 21.53 6.26 -8.51
C GLU A 92 20.71 7.52 -8.82
N ARG A 93 20.98 8.15 -9.97
CA ARG A 93 20.30 9.38 -10.36
C ARG A 93 18.79 9.12 -10.41
N SER A 94 18.07 9.64 -9.43
CA SER A 94 16.61 9.62 -9.43
C SER A 94 16.10 10.66 -10.41
N GLY A 95 15.21 10.27 -11.30
CA GLY A 95 14.56 11.20 -12.22
C GLY A 95 13.35 11.87 -11.59
N LEU A 96 13.23 13.20 -11.68
CA LEU A 96 12.06 13.95 -11.17
C LEU A 96 10.72 13.36 -11.61
N ALA A 97 10.64 12.83 -12.83
CA ALA A 97 9.46 12.17 -13.35
C ALA A 97 9.11 10.89 -12.56
N GLY A 98 10.12 10.09 -12.17
CA GLY A 98 9.93 8.90 -11.33
C GLY A 98 9.44 9.27 -9.94
N GLU A 99 10.04 10.27 -9.32
CA GLU A 99 9.64 10.78 -8.01
C GLU A 99 8.21 11.33 -8.00
N ALA A 100 7.85 12.11 -9.03
CA ALA A 100 6.49 12.63 -9.19
C ALA A 100 5.46 11.50 -9.34
N LEU A 101 5.76 10.46 -10.14
CA LEU A 101 4.90 9.29 -10.27
C LEU A 101 4.74 8.54 -8.94
N MET A 102 5.81 8.40 -8.16
CA MET A 102 5.76 7.79 -6.83
C MET A 102 4.88 8.59 -5.87
N LEU A 103 4.98 9.93 -5.88
CA LEU A 103 4.12 10.79 -5.07
C LEU A 103 2.64 10.70 -5.48
N VAL A 104 2.37 10.73 -6.79
CA VAL A 104 1.00 10.53 -7.32
C VAL A 104 0.46 9.18 -6.88
N SER A 105 1.27 8.12 -6.97
CA SER A 105 0.92 6.79 -6.48
C SER A 105 0.58 6.82 -4.99
N ALA A 106 1.45 7.38 -4.16
CA ALA A 106 1.26 7.40 -2.71
C ALA A 106 -0.06 8.10 -2.32
N VAL A 107 -0.36 9.23 -2.95
CA VAL A 107 -1.61 9.97 -2.72
C VAL A 107 -2.82 9.17 -3.21
N ALA A 108 -2.78 8.62 -4.43
CA ALA A 108 -3.88 7.88 -5.03
C ALA A 108 -4.22 6.60 -4.22
N VAL A 109 -3.20 5.85 -3.83
CA VAL A 109 -3.34 4.61 -3.02
C VAL A 109 -3.89 4.94 -1.63
N ALA A 110 -3.31 5.90 -0.93
CA ALA A 110 -3.75 6.27 0.42
C ALA A 110 -5.19 6.80 0.42
N LEU A 111 -5.54 7.65 -0.54
CA LEU A 111 -6.89 8.18 -0.68
C LEU A 111 -7.90 7.07 -1.02
N SER A 112 -7.54 6.19 -1.96
CA SER A 112 -8.41 5.06 -2.33
C SER A 112 -8.70 4.14 -1.15
N TYR A 113 -7.72 3.86 -0.30
CA TYR A 113 -7.90 3.02 0.89
C TYR A 113 -8.92 3.61 1.87
N VAL A 114 -8.85 4.91 2.12
CA VAL A 114 -9.76 5.59 3.03
C VAL A 114 -11.17 5.66 2.44
N LEU A 115 -11.30 6.00 1.16
CA LEU A 115 -12.60 6.04 0.48
C LEU A 115 -13.23 4.65 0.36
N MET A 116 -12.44 3.61 0.07
CA MET A 116 -12.91 2.22 0.09
C MET A 116 -13.37 1.80 1.49
N ALA A 117 -12.70 2.25 2.57
CA ALA A 117 -13.13 1.98 3.93
C ALA A 117 -14.48 2.63 4.26
N GLU A 118 -14.75 3.84 3.75
CA GLU A 118 -16.08 4.49 3.85
C GLU A 118 -17.17 3.61 3.19
N VAL A 119 -16.93 3.19 1.94
CA VAL A 119 -17.89 2.34 1.20
C VAL A 119 -18.04 0.97 1.85
N ALA A 120 -16.96 0.42 2.42
CA ALA A 120 -16.97 -0.85 3.13
C ALA A 120 -17.80 -0.80 4.42
N ALA A 121 -18.06 0.37 4.99
CA ALA A 121 -18.97 0.53 6.12
C ALA A 121 -20.40 0.10 5.78
N ALA A 122 -20.86 0.41 4.57
CA ALA A 122 -22.22 0.06 4.11
C ALA A 122 -22.30 -1.31 3.45
N HIS A 123 -21.30 -1.70 2.66
CA HIS A 123 -21.38 -2.90 1.79
C HIS A 123 -20.52 -4.07 2.25
N GLY A 124 -19.66 -3.86 3.24
CA GLY A 124 -18.72 -4.86 3.77
C GLY A 124 -17.39 -4.90 3.00
N PRO A 125 -16.26 -5.22 3.71
CA PRO A 125 -14.92 -5.22 3.13
C PRO A 125 -14.75 -6.18 1.96
N ALA A 126 -15.37 -7.39 2.04
CA ALA A 126 -15.24 -8.40 0.99
C ALA A 126 -15.87 -7.95 -0.34
N VAL A 127 -17.04 -7.31 -0.28
CA VAL A 127 -17.73 -6.82 -1.48
C VAL A 127 -16.94 -5.69 -2.11
N VAL A 128 -16.51 -4.71 -1.30
CA VAL A 128 -15.73 -3.56 -1.81
C VAL A 128 -14.39 -4.02 -2.38
N SER A 129 -13.65 -4.88 -1.68
CA SER A 129 -12.39 -5.43 -2.19
C SER A 129 -12.59 -6.16 -3.51
N ALA A 130 -13.55 -7.08 -3.59
CA ALA A 130 -13.80 -7.88 -4.79
C ALA A 130 -14.15 -7.00 -6.01
N TRP A 131 -15.13 -6.10 -5.86
CA TRP A 131 -15.58 -5.26 -6.97
C TRP A 131 -14.55 -4.19 -7.38
N SER A 132 -13.85 -3.58 -6.42
CA SER A 132 -12.79 -2.61 -6.74
C SER A 132 -11.59 -3.29 -7.40
N SER A 133 -11.17 -4.49 -6.93
CA SER A 133 -10.10 -5.26 -7.55
C SER A 133 -10.48 -5.72 -8.96
N LEU A 134 -11.70 -6.23 -9.14
CA LEU A 134 -12.19 -6.65 -10.46
C LEU A 134 -12.23 -5.46 -11.45
N ALA A 135 -12.76 -4.32 -11.02
CA ALA A 135 -12.80 -3.12 -11.86
C ALA A 135 -11.39 -2.63 -12.21
N GLY A 136 -10.47 -2.61 -11.24
CA GLY A 136 -9.06 -2.28 -11.49
C GLY A 136 -8.41 -3.23 -12.48
N ALA A 137 -8.64 -4.55 -12.34
CA ALA A 137 -8.12 -5.57 -13.25
C ALA A 137 -8.67 -5.39 -14.67
N VAL A 138 -9.98 -5.19 -14.84
CA VAL A 138 -10.60 -4.94 -16.14
C VAL A 138 -10.00 -3.71 -16.83
N LEU A 139 -9.74 -2.64 -16.07
CA LEU A 139 -9.12 -1.43 -16.59
C LEU A 139 -7.65 -1.59 -16.96
N LEU A 140 -6.99 -2.65 -16.50
CA LEU A 140 -5.61 -3.00 -16.89
C LEU A 140 -5.54 -3.88 -18.13
N VAL A 141 -6.65 -4.49 -18.56
CA VAL A 141 -6.68 -5.37 -19.75
C VAL A 141 -6.21 -4.66 -21.02
N PRO A 142 -6.66 -3.43 -21.36
CA PRO A 142 -6.22 -2.77 -22.59
C PRO A 142 -4.70 -2.52 -22.64
N PRO A 143 -4.04 -1.92 -21.64
CA PRO A 143 -2.60 -1.75 -21.65
C PRO A 143 -1.85 -3.08 -21.63
N ALA A 144 -2.31 -4.09 -20.89
CA ALA A 144 -1.69 -5.40 -20.87
C ALA A 144 -1.78 -6.11 -22.24
N ALA A 145 -2.94 -6.01 -22.92
CA ALA A 145 -3.12 -6.54 -24.28
C ALA A 145 -2.20 -5.85 -25.29
N TRP A 146 -2.04 -4.52 -25.17
CA TRP A 146 -1.12 -3.76 -26.00
C TRP A 146 0.33 -4.20 -25.80
N GLU A 147 0.77 -4.32 -24.56
CA GLU A 147 2.13 -4.76 -24.21
C GLU A 147 2.40 -6.19 -24.74
N LEU A 148 1.45 -7.10 -24.53
CA LEU A 148 1.55 -8.48 -25.04
C LEU A 148 1.58 -8.54 -26.55
N ALA A 149 0.85 -7.67 -27.27
CA ALA A 149 0.89 -7.58 -28.71
C ALA A 149 2.22 -7.02 -29.24
N ALA A 150 2.81 -6.04 -28.52
CA ALA A 150 4.09 -5.44 -28.89
C ALA A 150 5.29 -6.34 -28.62
N ALA A 151 5.23 -7.15 -27.56
CA ALA A 151 6.29 -8.07 -27.16
C ALA A 151 5.67 -9.38 -26.62
N PRO A 152 5.29 -10.32 -27.50
CA PRO A 152 4.60 -11.54 -27.09
C PRO A 152 5.51 -12.43 -26.24
N ARG A 153 5.36 -12.33 -24.94
CA ARG A 153 6.04 -13.18 -23.95
C ARG A 153 4.99 -13.81 -23.06
N TRP A 154 4.68 -15.07 -23.31
CA TRP A 154 3.76 -15.82 -22.46
C TRP A 154 4.48 -16.29 -21.20
N PRO A 155 3.93 -16.04 -20.01
CA PRO A 155 4.49 -16.56 -18.77
C PRO A 155 4.36 -18.09 -18.79
N GLY A 156 5.43 -18.78 -18.40
CA GLY A 156 5.38 -20.22 -18.18
C GLY A 156 4.48 -20.58 -16.98
N PRO A 157 4.28 -21.89 -16.69
CA PRO A 157 3.41 -22.32 -15.58
C PRO A 157 3.75 -21.69 -14.24
N VAL A 158 5.03 -21.52 -13.93
CA VAL A 158 5.48 -20.84 -12.71
C VAL A 158 5.10 -19.36 -12.72
N GLY A 159 5.27 -18.68 -13.87
CA GLY A 159 4.86 -17.28 -14.03
C GLY A 159 3.36 -17.09 -13.82
N ILE A 160 2.53 -17.98 -14.37
CA ILE A 160 1.07 -17.98 -14.15
C ILE A 160 0.75 -18.19 -12.66
N ALA A 161 1.40 -19.13 -12.00
CA ALA A 161 1.19 -19.37 -10.56
C ALA A 161 1.56 -18.14 -9.73
N VAL A 162 2.66 -17.45 -10.04
CA VAL A 162 3.07 -16.21 -9.38
C VAL A 162 2.05 -15.08 -9.63
N ILE A 163 1.58 -14.91 -10.86
CA ILE A 163 0.55 -13.91 -11.20
C ILE A 163 -0.74 -14.16 -10.41
N LEU A 164 -1.20 -15.40 -10.35
CA LEU A 164 -2.39 -15.76 -9.57
C LEU A 164 -2.18 -15.53 -8.06
N TYR A 165 -1.03 -15.91 -7.52
CA TYR A 165 -0.67 -15.66 -6.12
C TYR A 165 -0.70 -14.16 -5.82
N LEU A 166 -0.02 -13.33 -6.62
CA LEU A 166 0.05 -11.88 -6.42
C LEU A 166 -1.32 -11.21 -6.62
N GLY A 167 -2.09 -11.63 -7.63
CA GLY A 167 -3.40 -11.03 -7.93
C GLY A 167 -4.47 -11.41 -6.91
N VAL A 168 -4.59 -12.68 -6.57
CA VAL A 168 -5.68 -13.17 -5.72
C VAL A 168 -5.33 -13.04 -4.24
N LEU A 169 -4.19 -13.59 -3.81
CA LEU A 169 -3.86 -13.62 -2.38
C LEU A 169 -3.30 -12.28 -1.91
N VAL A 170 -2.34 -11.72 -2.62
CA VAL A 170 -1.68 -10.49 -2.17
C VAL A 170 -2.54 -9.28 -2.46
N SER A 171 -3.04 -9.09 -3.69
CA SER A 171 -3.79 -7.88 -4.05
C SER A 171 -5.23 -7.93 -3.52
N ALA A 172 -6.04 -8.89 -3.93
CA ALA A 172 -7.45 -8.93 -3.55
C ALA A 172 -7.63 -9.34 -2.08
N GLY A 173 -6.92 -10.36 -1.62
CA GLY A 173 -6.94 -10.82 -0.22
C GLY A 173 -6.32 -9.80 0.73
N GLY A 174 -5.19 -9.20 0.35
CA GLY A 174 -4.54 -8.12 1.09
C GLY A 174 -5.42 -6.89 1.22
N LEU A 175 -6.07 -6.45 0.14
CA LEU A 175 -7.01 -5.34 0.18
C LEU A 175 -8.22 -5.63 1.08
N TRP A 176 -8.79 -6.86 0.99
CA TRP A 176 -9.87 -7.28 1.89
C TRP A 176 -9.45 -7.21 3.36
N LEU A 177 -8.28 -7.75 3.69
CA LEU A 177 -7.75 -7.73 5.04
C LEU A 177 -7.49 -6.30 5.53
N TRP A 178 -6.93 -5.45 4.67
CA TRP A 178 -6.68 -4.05 4.93
C TRP A 178 -7.97 -3.26 5.22
N LEU A 179 -8.99 -3.42 4.37
CA LEU A 179 -10.29 -2.77 4.58
C LEU A 179 -10.98 -3.27 5.85
N ARG A 180 -10.83 -4.56 6.18
CA ARG A 180 -11.32 -5.12 7.44
C ARG A 180 -10.59 -4.49 8.63
N LEU A 181 -9.27 -4.34 8.55
CA LEU A 181 -8.46 -3.73 9.59
C LEU A 181 -8.86 -2.27 9.81
N LEU A 182 -8.97 -1.46 8.76
CA LEU A 182 -9.40 -0.06 8.85
C LEU A 182 -10.81 0.14 9.45
N ARG A 183 -11.63 -0.91 9.45
CA ARG A 183 -12.95 -0.89 10.11
C ARG A 183 -12.92 -1.31 11.57
N THR A 184 -11.92 -2.06 11.98
CA THR A 184 -11.83 -2.63 13.32
C THR A 184 -10.93 -1.83 14.26
N VAL A 185 -9.94 -1.14 13.69
CA VAL A 185 -9.00 -0.32 14.45
C VAL A 185 -8.87 1.08 13.83
N PRO A 186 -8.46 2.09 14.62
CA PRO A 186 -8.17 3.42 14.08
C PRO A 186 -7.08 3.39 13.00
N ALA A 187 -7.21 4.24 11.98
CA ALA A 187 -6.27 4.28 10.85
C ALA A 187 -4.80 4.46 11.29
N ARG A 188 -4.54 5.19 12.39
CA ARG A 188 -3.19 5.35 12.95
C ARG A 188 -2.55 4.02 13.36
N VAL A 189 -3.35 3.10 13.92
CA VAL A 189 -2.87 1.77 14.35
C VAL A 189 -2.62 0.89 13.12
N ALA A 190 -3.57 0.87 12.19
CA ALA A 190 -3.43 0.15 10.92
C ALA A 190 -2.22 0.64 10.13
N ALA A 191 -2.04 1.96 10.01
CA ALA A 191 -0.91 2.58 9.34
C ALA A 191 0.42 2.25 10.03
N GLY A 192 0.46 2.29 11.37
CA GLY A 192 1.64 1.87 12.14
C GLY A 192 2.07 0.45 11.83
N ALA A 193 1.12 -0.47 11.71
CA ALA A 193 1.39 -1.87 11.38
C ALA A 193 2.05 -2.06 9.99
N GLN A 194 1.81 -1.18 9.01
CA GLN A 194 2.47 -1.25 7.71
C GLN A 194 3.99 -1.05 7.78
N TYR A 195 4.49 -0.33 8.77
CA TYR A 195 5.94 -0.13 8.94
C TYR A 195 6.68 -1.37 9.41
N PHE A 196 6.00 -2.45 9.80
CA PHE A 196 6.64 -3.77 9.98
C PHE A 196 7.07 -4.39 8.64
N GLN A 197 6.50 -3.97 7.53
CA GLN A 197 6.78 -4.55 6.21
C GLN A 197 8.27 -4.50 5.84
N PRO A 198 8.99 -3.37 5.98
CA PRO A 198 10.45 -3.34 5.74
C PRO A 198 11.23 -4.27 6.67
N LEU A 199 10.82 -4.39 7.93
CA LEU A 199 11.50 -5.28 8.90
C LEU A 199 11.37 -6.73 8.48
N VAL A 200 10.18 -7.16 8.09
CA VAL A 200 9.92 -8.52 7.61
C VAL A 200 10.67 -8.77 6.30
N ALA A 201 10.70 -7.79 5.38
CA ALA A 201 11.40 -7.91 4.11
C ALA A 201 12.91 -8.12 4.30
N VAL A 202 13.55 -7.32 5.15
CA VAL A 202 15.00 -7.46 5.42
C VAL A 202 15.30 -8.75 6.19
N ALA A 203 14.47 -9.13 7.17
CA ALA A 203 14.63 -10.40 7.86
C ALA A 203 14.53 -11.60 6.91
N ALA A 204 13.54 -11.57 6.00
CA ALA A 204 13.39 -12.61 4.98
C ALA A 204 14.59 -12.63 4.01
N SER A 205 15.06 -11.46 3.54
CA SER A 205 16.23 -11.35 2.67
C SER A 205 17.49 -11.90 3.33
N SER A 206 17.74 -11.54 4.59
CA SER A 206 18.86 -12.07 5.36
C SER A 206 18.82 -13.58 5.50
N LEU A 207 17.63 -14.16 5.76
CA LEU A 207 17.47 -15.62 5.90
C LEU A 207 17.60 -16.35 4.56
N MET A 208 17.12 -15.77 3.45
CA MET A 208 17.08 -16.44 2.14
C MET A 208 18.35 -16.22 1.32
N PHE A 209 19.00 -15.07 1.45
CA PHE A 209 20.13 -14.65 0.60
C PHE A 209 21.41 -14.42 1.39
N GLY A 210 21.37 -14.51 2.74
CA GLY A 210 22.54 -14.30 3.59
C GLY A 210 22.96 -12.82 3.71
N ASP A 211 22.05 -11.88 3.45
CA ASP A 211 22.34 -10.45 3.54
C ASP A 211 22.74 -10.06 4.97
N VAL A 212 23.80 -9.28 5.10
CA VAL A 212 24.30 -8.84 6.41
C VAL A 212 23.45 -7.71 6.95
N VAL A 213 22.87 -7.94 8.12
CA VAL A 213 22.07 -6.93 8.83
C VAL A 213 22.99 -5.91 9.48
N GLY A 214 23.08 -4.70 8.93
CA GLY A 214 23.95 -3.63 9.43
C GLY A 214 23.34 -2.86 10.62
N LEU A 215 24.17 -2.02 11.27
CA LEU A 215 23.76 -1.19 12.40
C LEU A 215 22.59 -0.24 12.05
N ALA A 216 22.57 0.30 10.82
CA ALA A 216 21.47 1.15 10.34
C ALA A 216 20.12 0.45 10.38
N PHE A 217 20.08 -0.85 10.03
CA PHE A 217 18.88 -1.66 10.14
C PHE A 217 18.45 -1.88 11.61
N ALA A 218 19.39 -2.16 12.51
CA ALA A 218 19.08 -2.36 13.93
C ALA A 218 18.48 -1.07 14.55
N ILE A 219 19.09 0.09 14.27
CA ILE A 219 18.56 1.40 14.71
C ILE A 219 17.20 1.67 14.08
N GLY A 220 17.07 1.45 12.77
CA GLY A 220 15.80 1.61 12.06
C GLY A 220 14.70 0.74 12.64
N SER A 221 14.99 -0.53 12.92
CA SER A 221 14.04 -1.46 13.54
C SER A 221 13.55 -0.96 14.90
N ALA A 222 14.46 -0.48 15.74
CA ALA A 222 14.10 0.09 17.05
C ALA A 222 13.22 1.32 16.93
N LEU A 223 13.49 2.21 15.94
CA LEU A 223 12.67 3.39 15.66
C LEU A 223 11.27 3.02 15.15
N VAL A 224 11.16 2.01 14.27
CA VAL A 224 9.86 1.49 13.80
C VAL A 224 9.07 0.97 14.99
N LEU A 225 9.65 0.10 15.80
CA LEU A 225 8.97 -0.49 16.96
C LEU A 225 8.50 0.60 17.93
N GLY A 226 9.36 1.56 18.24
CA GLY A 226 8.99 2.73 19.07
C GLY A 226 7.87 3.57 18.44
N GLY A 227 7.96 3.83 17.15
CA GLY A 227 6.92 4.54 16.38
C GLY A 227 5.58 3.83 16.42
N VAL A 228 5.55 2.52 16.19
CA VAL A 228 4.33 1.70 16.25
C VAL A 228 3.71 1.73 17.66
N VAL A 229 4.52 1.59 18.71
CA VAL A 229 4.02 1.71 20.09
C VAL A 229 3.33 3.06 20.31
N LEU A 230 3.94 4.16 19.86
CA LEU A 230 3.34 5.50 19.98
C LEU A 230 2.01 5.62 19.24
N THR A 231 1.87 4.97 18.06
CA THR A 231 0.60 4.99 17.29
C THR A 231 -0.53 4.20 17.98
N THR A 232 -0.19 3.22 18.82
CA THR A 232 -1.17 2.39 19.54
C THR A 232 -1.66 3.01 20.83
N LEU A 233 -0.98 4.03 21.35
CA LEU A 233 -1.39 4.68 22.60
C LEU A 233 -2.84 5.17 22.53
N PRO A 234 -3.62 5.03 23.63
CA PRO A 234 -5.01 5.47 23.64
C PRO A 234 -5.09 6.98 23.47
N ALA A 235 -5.94 7.43 22.55
CA ALA A 235 -6.32 8.83 22.48
C ALA A 235 -7.27 9.08 23.67
N ARG A 236 -6.71 9.52 24.84
CA ARG A 236 -7.58 9.93 25.95
C ARG A 236 -8.56 11.00 25.44
N GLN A 237 -9.82 10.79 25.79
CA GLN A 237 -10.94 11.70 25.48
C GLN A 237 -10.70 13.08 26.06
#